data_4d70a5e5f172453d8e7983ceb0328377
#
_entry.id   4d70a5e5f172453d8e7983ceb0328377
#
_cell.length_a   1.000
_cell.length_b   1.000
_cell.length_c   1.000
_cell.angle_alpha   90.00
_cell.angle_beta   90.00
_cell.angle_gamma   90.00
#
_symmetry.space_group_name_H-M   'P 1'
#
loop_
_entity.id
_entity.type
_entity.pdbx_description
1 polymer ?
#
loop_
_entity_poly.entity_id
_entity_poly.type
_entity_poly.pdbx_seq_one_letter_code
_entity_poly.pdbx_strand_id
1 'polypeptide(L)'
;MIHFASPSFWSAYESLPISAQRIADKNYKILKDNPKHPSLHFKKIRRYWVVRSGIRYRALAVEVADGLLWFWIGSHAEYDKLIKP
;
A
#
# COMPACT_ATOMS: atom_id res chain seq x y z
N MET A 1 5.16 -1.73 -14.79
CA MET A 1 3.88 -1.39 -14.12
C MET A 1 3.97 0.02 -13.58
N ILE A 2 2.97 0.83 -13.84
CA ILE A 2 2.92 2.21 -13.36
C ILE A 2 2.17 2.26 -12.04
N HIS A 3 2.67 3.04 -11.10
CA HIS A 3 2.02 3.27 -9.81
C HIS A 3 1.48 4.69 -9.74
N PHE A 4 0.19 4.81 -9.49
CA PHE A 4 -0.49 6.08 -9.27
C PHE A 4 -0.94 6.15 -7.82
N ALA A 5 -1.11 7.35 -7.30
CA ALA A 5 -1.67 7.57 -5.96
C ALA A 5 -2.80 8.58 -6.01
N SER A 6 -3.94 8.23 -5.44
CA SER A 6 -5.10 9.11 -5.40
C SER A 6 -4.98 10.16 -4.28
N PRO A 7 -5.80 11.22 -4.33
CA PRO A 7 -5.86 12.16 -3.20
C PRO A 7 -6.19 11.48 -1.87
N SER A 8 -7.03 10.45 -1.88
CA SER A 8 -7.36 9.71 -0.65
C SER A 8 -6.15 8.96 -0.08
N PHE A 9 -5.27 8.46 -0.96
CA PHE A 9 -4.02 7.86 -0.50
C PHE A 9 -3.16 8.88 0.25
N TRP A 10 -2.99 10.06 -0.32
CA TRP A 10 -2.15 11.09 0.30
C TRP A 10 -2.73 11.60 1.60
N SER A 11 -4.06 11.71 1.71
CA SER A 11 -4.71 12.04 2.97
C SER A 11 -4.41 11.00 4.05
N ALA A 12 -4.50 9.73 3.71
CA ALA A 12 -4.19 8.64 4.63
C ALA A 12 -2.71 8.62 5.00
N TYR A 13 -1.82 8.84 4.03
CA TYR A 13 -0.38 8.91 4.24
C TYR A 13 0.00 10.02 5.21
N GLU A 14 -0.56 11.20 5.01
CA GLU A 14 -0.29 12.36 5.87
C GLU A 14 -0.75 12.15 7.31
N SER A 15 -1.72 11.28 7.52
CA SER A 15 -2.21 10.94 8.86
C SER A 15 -1.29 9.94 9.59
N LEU A 16 -0.31 9.37 8.91
CA LEU A 16 0.62 8.44 9.53
C LEU A 16 1.67 9.17 10.36
N PRO A 17 2.17 8.55 11.44
CA PRO A 17 3.37 9.05 12.12
C PRO A 17 4.53 9.17 11.13
N ILE A 18 5.44 10.12 11.37
CA ILE A 18 6.60 10.34 10.50
C ILE A 18 7.42 9.06 10.29
N SER A 19 7.62 8.27 11.33
CA SER A 19 8.35 7.01 11.22
C SER A 19 7.67 6.03 10.24
N ALA A 20 6.34 5.99 10.24
CA ALA A 20 5.58 5.14 9.34
C ALA A 20 5.64 5.67 7.90
N GLN A 21 5.63 6.98 7.70
CA GLN A 21 5.80 7.59 6.39
C GLN A 21 7.15 7.22 5.77
N ARG A 22 8.22 7.25 6.59
CA ARG A 22 9.58 6.88 6.13
C ARG A 22 9.65 5.42 5.71
N ILE A 23 9.00 4.54 6.45
CA ILE A 23 8.92 3.12 6.09
C ILE A 23 8.16 2.95 4.78
N ALA A 24 7.06 3.68 4.61
CA ALA A 24 6.29 3.65 3.36
C ALA A 24 7.12 4.11 2.16
N ASP A 25 7.88 5.20 2.33
CA ASP A 25 8.75 5.71 1.27
C ASP A 25 9.81 4.69 0.87
N LYS A 26 10.43 4.03 1.84
CA LYS A 26 11.42 2.99 1.61
C LYS A 26 10.80 1.79 0.88
N ASN A 27 9.64 1.35 1.33
CA ASN A 27 8.98 0.19 0.74
C ASN A 27 8.46 0.49 -0.66
N TYR A 28 8.09 1.71 -0.95
CA TYR A 28 7.72 2.10 -2.31
C TYR A 28 8.91 1.94 -3.28
N LYS A 29 10.10 2.33 -2.85
CA LYS A 29 11.31 2.12 -3.68
C LYS A 29 11.56 0.63 -3.94
N ILE A 30 11.39 -0.20 -2.92
CA ILE A 30 11.52 -1.65 -3.07
C ILE A 30 10.46 -2.18 -4.05
N LEU A 31 9.22 -1.72 -3.93
CA LEU A 31 8.12 -2.15 -4.79
C LEU A 31 8.41 -1.84 -6.27
N LYS A 32 8.94 -0.65 -6.55
CA LYS A 32 9.30 -0.26 -7.92
C LYS A 32 10.40 -1.13 -8.50
N ASP A 33 11.42 -1.44 -7.69
CA ASP A 33 12.59 -2.16 -8.16
C ASP A 33 12.39 -3.68 -8.16
N ASN A 34 11.67 -4.20 -7.17
CA ASN A 34 11.45 -5.63 -7.02
C ASN A 34 10.12 -5.92 -6.34
N PRO A 35 9.03 -5.96 -7.10
CA PRO A 35 7.69 -6.22 -6.52
C PRO A 35 7.57 -7.58 -5.85
N LYS A 36 8.49 -8.51 -6.14
CA LYS A 36 8.50 -9.84 -5.53
C LYS A 36 9.32 -9.91 -4.24
N HIS A 37 9.88 -8.79 -3.79
CA HIS A 37 10.65 -8.78 -2.56
C HIS A 37 9.83 -9.33 -1.39
N PRO A 38 10.34 -10.32 -0.62
CA PRO A 38 9.56 -11.01 0.40
C PRO A 38 8.98 -10.09 1.48
N SER A 39 9.68 -9.01 1.83
CA SER A 39 9.21 -8.08 2.87
C SER A 39 7.91 -7.36 2.52
N LEU A 40 7.58 -7.26 1.24
CA LEU A 40 6.39 -6.55 0.78
C LEU A 40 5.12 -7.37 0.91
N HIS A 41 5.21 -8.69 0.84
CA HIS A 41 4.05 -9.58 0.78
C HIS A 41 3.01 -9.07 -0.23
N PHE A 42 3.49 -8.62 -1.38
CA PHE A 42 2.65 -8.03 -2.42
C PHE A 42 1.77 -9.10 -3.04
N LYS A 43 0.45 -8.94 -2.93
CA LYS A 43 -0.50 -9.95 -3.40
C LYS A 43 -1.85 -9.33 -3.71
N LYS A 44 -2.62 -10.06 -4.53
CA LYS A 44 -4.00 -9.69 -4.83
C LYS A 44 -4.95 -10.41 -3.88
N ILE A 45 -5.85 -9.65 -3.25
CA ILE A 45 -6.93 -10.19 -2.43
C ILE A 45 -8.23 -9.64 -2.99
N ARG A 46 -9.06 -10.53 -3.57
CA ARG A 46 -10.26 -10.16 -4.30
C ARG A 46 -9.86 -9.23 -5.47
N ARG A 47 -10.38 -8.01 -5.51
CA ARG A 47 -10.04 -7.03 -6.53
C ARG A 47 -8.97 -6.02 -6.11
N TYR A 48 -8.43 -6.17 -4.88
CA TYR A 48 -7.46 -5.24 -4.35
C TYR A 48 -6.06 -5.82 -4.41
N TRP A 49 -5.09 -4.97 -4.65
CA TRP A 49 -3.69 -5.30 -4.44
C TRP A 49 -3.26 -4.74 -3.09
N VAL A 50 -2.52 -5.56 -2.35
CA VAL A 50 -2.11 -5.26 -0.99
C VAL A 50 -0.61 -5.35 -0.90
N VAL A 51 0.00 -4.37 -0.24
CA VAL A 51 1.42 -4.40 0.06
C VAL A 51 1.62 -4.13 1.55
N ARG A 52 2.58 -4.83 2.14
CA ARG A 52 2.99 -4.57 3.52
C ARG A 52 3.93 -3.37 3.53
N SER A 53 3.67 -2.42 4.43
CA SER A 53 4.54 -1.28 4.68
C SER A 53 5.07 -1.39 6.10
N GLY A 54 6.13 -2.20 6.28
CA GLY A 54 6.55 -2.64 7.59
C GLY A 54 5.55 -3.62 8.19
N ILE A 55 5.78 -4.03 9.44
CA ILE A 55 4.92 -5.01 10.11
C ILE A 55 3.53 -4.45 10.41
N ARG A 56 3.45 -3.15 10.72
CA ARG A 56 2.24 -2.53 11.28
C ARG A 56 1.29 -1.91 10.27
N TYR A 57 1.74 -1.71 9.04
CA TYR A 57 0.96 -0.95 8.05
C TYR A 57 0.73 -1.73 6.78
N ARG A 58 -0.33 -1.38 6.08
CA ARG A 58 -0.72 -1.95 4.78
C ARG A 58 -1.19 -0.85 3.86
N ALA A 59 -0.94 -1.02 2.55
CA ALA A 59 -1.48 -0.14 1.53
C ALA A 59 -2.32 -0.95 0.56
N LEU A 60 -3.36 -0.31 0.02
CA LEU A 60 -4.31 -0.93 -0.90
C LEU A 60 -4.33 -0.19 -2.23
N ALA A 61 -4.41 -0.96 -3.30
CA ALA A 61 -4.57 -0.43 -4.65
C ALA A 61 -5.62 -1.20 -5.45
N VAL A 62 -6.10 -0.58 -6.50
CA VAL A 62 -6.95 -1.22 -7.51
C VAL A 62 -6.24 -1.17 -8.86
N GLU A 63 -6.55 -2.14 -9.71
CA GLU A 63 -6.02 -2.15 -11.07
C GLU A 63 -6.68 -1.04 -11.90
N VAL A 64 -5.86 -0.34 -12.66
CA VAL A 64 -6.30 0.62 -13.67
C VAL A 64 -5.66 0.27 -15.00
N ALA A 65 -6.03 0.94 -16.07
CA ALA A 65 -5.59 0.58 -17.43
C ALA A 65 -4.07 0.41 -17.53
N ASP A 66 -3.29 1.28 -16.93
CA ASP A 66 -1.85 1.30 -17.09
C ASP A 66 -1.06 0.81 -15.87
N GLY A 67 -1.72 0.35 -14.82
CA GLY A 67 -1.02 -0.08 -13.62
C GLY A 67 -1.90 -0.20 -12.41
N LEU A 68 -1.44 0.34 -11.29
CA LEU A 68 -2.14 0.29 -10.01
C LEU A 68 -2.40 1.70 -9.50
N LEU A 69 -3.59 1.91 -8.97
CA LEU A 69 -3.95 3.15 -8.28
C LEU A 69 -4.02 2.87 -6.78
N TRP A 70 -3.03 3.36 -6.05
CA TRP A 70 -3.00 3.28 -4.60
C TRP A 70 -3.97 4.31 -4.03
N PHE A 71 -4.91 3.86 -3.18
CA PHE A 71 -5.97 4.71 -2.68
C PHE A 71 -6.04 4.78 -1.17
N TRP A 72 -5.27 3.94 -0.45
CA TRP A 72 -5.30 3.91 1.00
C TRP A 72 -4.02 3.33 1.56
N ILE A 73 -3.60 3.84 2.72
CA ILE A 73 -2.56 3.27 3.55
C ILE A 73 -2.94 3.50 5.01
N GLY A 74 -2.73 2.51 5.86
CA GLY A 74 -3.08 2.62 7.26
C GLY A 74 -2.60 1.42 8.06
N SER A 75 -3.07 1.30 9.30
CA SER A 75 -2.66 0.24 10.20
C SER A 75 -3.19 -1.12 9.76
N HIS A 76 -2.51 -2.18 10.20
CA HIS A 76 -2.96 -3.55 9.97
C HIS A 76 -4.38 -3.77 10.53
N ALA A 77 -4.67 -3.21 11.69
CA ALA A 77 -6.00 -3.34 12.30
C ALA A 77 -7.10 -2.69 11.44
N GLU A 78 -6.82 -1.50 10.90
CA GLU A 78 -7.75 -0.83 9.99
C GLU A 78 -7.90 -1.61 8.67
N TYR A 79 -6.80 -2.12 8.15
CA TYR A 79 -6.80 -2.96 6.96
C TYR A 79 -7.69 -4.18 7.14
N ASP A 80 -7.57 -4.87 8.27
CA ASP A 80 -8.40 -6.05 8.55
C ASP A 80 -9.89 -5.73 8.51
N LYS A 81 -10.28 -4.55 8.99
CA LYS A 81 -11.68 -4.11 8.93
C LYS A 81 -12.15 -3.82 7.50
N LEU A 82 -11.27 -3.22 6.70
CA LEU A 82 -11.61 -2.83 5.33
C LEU A 82 -11.82 -4.03 4.41
N ILE A 83 -11.08 -5.10 4.60
CA ILE A 83 -11.15 -6.27 3.71
C ILE A 83 -12.06 -7.38 4.21
N LYS A 84 -12.66 -7.24 5.37
CA LYS A 84 -13.64 -8.22 5.84
C LYS A 84 -14.84 -8.30 4.92
N PRO A 85 -15.34 -9.51 4.65
CA PRO A 85 -16.57 -9.65 3.87
C PRO A 85 -17.78 -9.07 4.57
#